data_0fa9bcdf7cd6fffa400fd6c7918dc0d6
#
_entry.id   0fa9bcdf7cd6fffa400fd6c7918dc0d6
#
_cell.length_a   1.000
_cell.length_b   1.000
_cell.length_c   1.000
_cell.angle_alpha   90.00
_cell.angle_beta   90.00
_cell.angle_gamma   90.00
#
_symmetry.space_group_name_H-M   'P 1'
#
loop_
_entity.id
_entity.type
_entity.pdbx_description
1 polymer ?
#
loop_
_entity_poly.entity_id
_entity_poly.type
_entity_poly.pdbx_seq_one_letter_code
_entity_poly.pdbx_strand_id
1 'polypeptide(L)'
;MKLTLMRDNGETTTMRTLDINIQIETMKHETKAQPVSNLRTSIRYASPDSKLDDVKKLAKVVPAATFRKTVNGIQMTGYNGIIQIEVNHLANRMEVNRVKQEAAELSHTFAAFMGSGGHSVKIWIRFTRPDKSLPQKREEAEIFQANAYRKAVSLYQPALSYAIELKNPALEQFCRQTYDPELYYNPESTVIYMRQPLEMPSETTYKEAVQAEASPFKRLIPGYDSFDTLSALFEAALNKAYQSLSELQPRIHIHSDEDLKPLLVQVAKNCFQAGIPEEETIRWSTAHFYTKNKEFLIRQTIQNVYTCEKGFGKKSPLSAEQELEFRTEEFMQRRYEFRYNTMTTVTEYRERNTFCFCFRPISNRIRNSIAMNARLEGLNLWDRDVVRYLDSDRIPIFNPIEDFLFRLDIHWDGRDRIRELATRVPCNNTHWPDLFYRWFLNMVAHWRQTDRKYANCTVPLLVGPQAYRKSTFCRSLLPPELQAYYTDRIDFSNKRDAELSLNRFALINMDEFDQNRVSQQAFLKHILQKPVVNV
;
A
#
# COMPACT_ATOMS: atom_id res chain seq x y z
N MET A 1 -20.04 -3.15 -25.86
CA MET A 1 -18.55 -3.13 -25.83
C MET A 1 -18.08 -4.53 -25.48
N LYS A 2 -17.04 -5.04 -26.13
CA LYS A 2 -16.57 -6.43 -25.95
C LYS A 2 -15.16 -6.45 -25.39
N LEU A 3 -14.84 -7.38 -24.49
CA LEU A 3 -13.52 -7.62 -23.90
C LEU A 3 -13.04 -9.05 -24.20
N THR A 4 -11.80 -9.35 -23.88
CA THR A 4 -11.23 -10.69 -24.06
C THR A 4 -11.09 -11.42 -22.73
N LEU A 5 -11.62 -12.65 -22.67
CA LEU A 5 -11.32 -13.62 -21.62
C LEU A 5 -10.28 -14.60 -22.12
N MET A 6 -9.22 -14.81 -21.33
CA MET A 6 -8.18 -15.80 -21.60
C MET A 6 -8.17 -16.84 -20.48
N ARG A 7 -8.11 -18.11 -20.82
CA ARG A 7 -7.92 -19.22 -19.87
C ARG A 7 -6.73 -20.05 -20.28
N ASP A 8 -5.84 -20.25 -19.34
CA ASP A 8 -4.69 -21.12 -19.52
C ASP A 8 -5.05 -22.53 -19.02
N ASN A 9 -5.04 -23.50 -19.90
CA ASN A 9 -5.33 -24.93 -19.60
C ASN A 9 -4.05 -25.78 -19.67
N GLY A 10 -2.95 -25.29 -19.07
CA GLY A 10 -1.63 -25.93 -19.15
C GLY A 10 -0.92 -25.62 -20.46
N GLU A 11 -1.06 -26.47 -21.47
CA GLU A 11 -0.35 -26.31 -22.74
C GLU A 11 -1.01 -25.32 -23.73
N THR A 12 -2.28 -24.99 -23.52
CA THR A 12 -3.04 -24.14 -24.45
C THR A 12 -3.73 -22.98 -23.77
N THR A 13 -3.64 -21.79 -24.36
CA THR A 13 -4.44 -20.62 -23.96
C THR A 13 -5.66 -20.52 -24.86
N THR A 14 -6.85 -20.57 -24.27
CA THR A 14 -8.11 -20.33 -24.97
C THR A 14 -8.53 -18.87 -24.82
N MET A 15 -9.02 -18.25 -25.92
CA MET A 15 -9.48 -16.86 -25.94
C MET A 15 -10.95 -16.82 -26.34
N ARG A 16 -11.72 -16.04 -25.59
CA ARG A 16 -13.15 -15.82 -25.88
C ARG A 16 -13.47 -14.34 -25.74
N THR A 17 -14.21 -13.81 -26.69
CA THR A 17 -14.74 -12.45 -26.65
C THR A 17 -16.09 -12.46 -25.93
N LEU A 18 -16.28 -11.54 -24.98
CA LEU A 18 -17.49 -11.42 -24.17
C LEU A 18 -17.96 -9.97 -24.12
N ASP A 19 -19.27 -9.73 -24.01
CA ASP A 19 -19.80 -8.40 -23.76
C ASP A 19 -19.46 -7.94 -22.33
N ILE A 20 -19.13 -6.66 -22.19
CA ILE A 20 -18.68 -6.10 -20.91
C ILE A 20 -19.76 -6.16 -19.85
N ASN A 21 -21.05 -5.97 -20.19
CA ASN A 21 -22.14 -6.04 -19.25
C ASN A 21 -22.29 -7.46 -18.67
N ILE A 22 -22.12 -8.49 -19.52
CA ILE A 22 -22.11 -9.89 -19.07
C ILE A 22 -20.95 -10.13 -18.12
N GLN A 23 -19.78 -9.55 -18.42
CA GLN A 23 -18.63 -9.68 -17.54
C GLN A 23 -18.86 -9.00 -16.18
N ILE A 24 -19.44 -7.80 -16.15
CA ILE A 24 -19.80 -7.10 -14.92
C ILE A 24 -20.78 -7.93 -14.07
N GLU A 25 -21.82 -8.48 -14.68
CA GLU A 25 -22.77 -9.36 -13.98
C GLU A 25 -22.09 -10.67 -13.48
N THR A 26 -21.17 -11.22 -14.25
CA THR A 26 -20.38 -12.38 -13.80
C THR A 26 -19.47 -12.05 -12.61
N MET A 27 -19.02 -10.80 -12.47
CA MET A 27 -18.23 -10.33 -11.33
C MET A 27 -19.08 -10.11 -10.09
N LYS A 28 -20.36 -9.77 -10.23
CA LYS A 28 -21.30 -9.60 -9.09
C LYS A 28 -21.80 -10.93 -8.54
N HIS A 29 -21.81 -11.98 -9.36
CA HIS A 29 -22.35 -13.27 -9.00
C HIS A 29 -21.31 -14.37 -9.19
N GLU A 30 -20.95 -15.03 -8.10
CA GLU A 30 -20.01 -16.15 -8.17
C GLU A 30 -20.73 -17.45 -8.55
N THR A 31 -20.05 -18.30 -9.31
CA THR A 31 -20.57 -19.64 -9.64
C THR A 31 -20.65 -20.56 -8.42
N LYS A 32 -21.42 -21.65 -8.49
CA LYS A 32 -21.55 -22.63 -7.40
C LYS A 32 -20.20 -23.21 -6.93
N ALA A 33 -19.19 -23.25 -7.78
CA ALA A 33 -17.84 -23.73 -7.46
C ALA A 33 -17.03 -22.73 -6.59
N GLN A 34 -17.48 -21.49 -6.46
CA GLN A 34 -16.89 -20.44 -5.64
C GLN A 34 -15.34 -20.29 -5.78
N PRO A 35 -14.80 -20.23 -7.00
CA PRO A 35 -13.34 -20.27 -7.19
C PRO A 35 -12.61 -19.06 -6.59
N VAL A 36 -13.24 -17.88 -6.57
CA VAL A 36 -12.65 -16.66 -6.01
C VAL A 36 -12.74 -16.67 -4.49
N SER A 37 -13.86 -17.07 -3.92
CA SER A 37 -14.05 -17.22 -2.46
C SER A 37 -13.10 -18.27 -1.89
N ASN A 38 -12.93 -19.39 -2.58
CA ASN A 38 -11.96 -20.42 -2.21
C ASN A 38 -10.52 -19.90 -2.27
N LEU A 39 -10.16 -19.16 -3.32
CA LEU A 39 -8.85 -18.51 -3.42
C LEU A 39 -8.61 -17.54 -2.24
N ARG A 40 -9.58 -16.70 -1.89
CA ARG A 40 -9.45 -15.76 -0.76
C ARG A 40 -9.30 -16.50 0.57
N THR A 41 -9.98 -17.62 0.72
CA THR A 41 -9.80 -18.50 1.89
C THR A 41 -8.39 -19.09 1.91
N SER A 42 -7.91 -19.60 0.78
CA SER A 42 -6.54 -20.11 0.67
C SER A 42 -5.49 -19.04 0.96
N ILE A 43 -5.68 -17.81 0.49
CA ILE A 43 -4.79 -16.67 0.78
C ILE A 43 -4.79 -16.36 2.29
N ARG A 44 -5.94 -16.37 2.95
CA ARG A 44 -6.06 -16.08 4.40
C ARG A 44 -5.24 -17.04 5.26
N TYR A 45 -5.15 -18.30 4.85
CA TYR A 45 -4.43 -19.35 5.58
C TYR A 45 -3.08 -19.72 4.96
N ALA A 46 -2.64 -18.99 3.92
CA ALA A 46 -1.38 -19.26 3.25
C ALA A 46 -0.19 -19.04 4.19
N SER A 47 0.69 -20.01 4.24
CA SER A 47 2.01 -19.79 4.81
C SER A 47 2.87 -18.93 3.86
N PRO A 48 3.94 -18.27 4.38
CA PRO A 48 4.82 -17.44 3.57
C PRO A 48 5.41 -18.12 2.32
N ASP A 49 5.62 -19.42 2.41
CA ASP A 49 6.21 -20.24 1.34
C ASP A 49 5.17 -20.92 0.45
N SER A 50 3.87 -20.67 0.69
CA SER A 50 2.79 -21.28 -0.08
C SER A 50 2.79 -20.80 -1.52
N LYS A 51 2.85 -21.73 -2.46
CA LYS A 51 2.58 -21.47 -3.88
C LYS A 51 1.07 -21.56 -4.12
N LEU A 52 0.42 -20.41 -4.32
CA LEU A 52 -1.02 -20.37 -4.59
C LEU A 52 -1.30 -20.56 -6.08
N ASP A 53 -1.30 -21.81 -6.52
CA ASP A 53 -1.58 -22.15 -7.93
C ASP A 53 -3.05 -21.90 -8.33
N ASP A 54 -3.95 -21.78 -7.36
CA ASP A 54 -5.37 -21.49 -7.62
C ASP A 54 -5.58 -20.14 -8.33
N VAL A 55 -4.68 -19.18 -8.16
CA VAL A 55 -4.69 -17.91 -8.91
C VAL A 55 -4.59 -18.15 -10.40
N LYS A 56 -3.78 -19.13 -10.83
CA LYS A 56 -3.55 -19.44 -12.25
C LYS A 56 -4.78 -20.05 -12.91
N LYS A 57 -5.67 -20.69 -12.15
CA LYS A 57 -6.92 -21.29 -12.63
C LYS A 57 -7.98 -20.24 -12.98
N LEU A 58 -7.89 -19.03 -12.44
CA LEU A 58 -8.83 -17.95 -12.75
C LEU A 58 -8.58 -17.38 -14.15
N ALA A 59 -9.65 -17.15 -14.89
CA ALA A 59 -9.57 -16.52 -16.20
C ALA A 59 -8.94 -15.12 -16.11
N LYS A 60 -8.18 -14.74 -17.13
CA LYS A 60 -7.65 -13.40 -17.34
C LYS A 60 -8.68 -12.58 -18.10
N VAL A 61 -9.02 -11.40 -17.59
CA VAL A 61 -9.95 -10.45 -18.20
C VAL A 61 -9.13 -9.29 -18.75
N VAL A 62 -9.13 -9.11 -20.08
CA VAL A 62 -8.43 -8.02 -20.77
C VAL A 62 -9.44 -6.97 -21.20
N PRO A 63 -9.53 -5.80 -20.53
CA PRO A 63 -10.53 -4.78 -20.82
C PRO A 63 -10.16 -3.89 -21.99
N ALA A 64 -8.88 -3.65 -22.24
CA ALA A 64 -8.40 -2.64 -23.18
C ALA A 64 -8.69 -2.99 -24.65
N ALA A 65 -8.63 -4.28 -25.00
CA ALA A 65 -8.74 -4.72 -26.39
C ALA A 65 -9.38 -6.11 -26.50
N THR A 66 -9.83 -6.41 -27.72
CA THR A 66 -10.25 -7.76 -28.12
C THR A 66 -9.16 -8.43 -28.95
N PHE A 67 -8.92 -9.71 -28.63
CA PHE A 67 -7.88 -10.51 -29.27
C PHE A 67 -8.43 -11.82 -29.79
N ARG A 68 -7.80 -12.32 -30.85
CA ARG A 68 -8.05 -13.63 -31.45
C ARG A 68 -6.72 -14.37 -31.61
N LYS A 69 -6.72 -15.65 -31.29
CA LYS A 69 -5.59 -16.55 -31.58
C LYS A 69 -5.61 -16.93 -33.04
N THR A 70 -4.51 -16.73 -33.74
CA THR A 70 -4.28 -17.13 -35.14
C THR A 70 -3.08 -18.09 -35.18
N VAL A 71 -2.83 -18.68 -36.35
CA VAL A 71 -1.66 -19.54 -36.59
C VAL A 71 -0.36 -18.79 -36.34
N ASN A 72 -0.35 -17.48 -36.63
CA ASN A 72 0.84 -16.59 -36.49
C ASN A 72 0.92 -15.87 -35.13
N GLY A 73 0.13 -16.27 -34.12
CA GLY A 73 0.14 -15.65 -32.80
C GLY A 73 -1.17 -14.98 -32.42
N ILE A 74 -1.09 -14.02 -31.50
CA ILE A 74 -2.23 -13.28 -30.98
C ILE A 74 -2.42 -11.99 -31.79
N GLN A 75 -3.57 -11.84 -32.42
CA GLN A 75 -3.94 -10.67 -33.21
C GLN A 75 -5.00 -9.85 -32.49
N MET A 76 -4.80 -8.53 -32.41
CA MET A 76 -5.82 -7.58 -31.93
C MET A 76 -6.93 -7.47 -32.98
N THR A 77 -8.17 -7.57 -32.55
CA THR A 77 -9.37 -7.45 -33.40
C THR A 77 -10.16 -6.17 -33.16
N GLY A 78 -9.88 -5.49 -32.07
CA GLY A 78 -10.48 -4.19 -31.73
C GLY A 78 -9.88 -3.61 -30.47
N TYR A 79 -9.94 -2.30 -30.35
CA TYR A 79 -9.47 -1.56 -29.18
C TYR A 79 -10.66 -0.86 -28.51
N ASN A 80 -10.75 -0.92 -27.19
CA ASN A 80 -11.90 -0.43 -26.42
C ASN A 80 -11.68 0.95 -25.78
N GLY A 81 -10.43 1.41 -25.68
CA GLY A 81 -10.11 2.63 -24.95
C GLY A 81 -10.34 2.54 -23.44
N ILE A 82 -10.40 1.33 -22.89
CA ILE A 82 -10.50 1.14 -21.44
C ILE A 82 -9.11 1.04 -20.85
N ILE A 83 -8.82 1.94 -19.92
CA ILE A 83 -7.60 1.97 -19.13
C ILE A 83 -7.87 1.36 -17.77
N GLN A 84 -7.04 0.42 -17.36
CA GLN A 84 -7.07 -0.17 -16.02
C GLN A 84 -5.92 0.39 -15.19
N ILE A 85 -6.25 0.98 -14.05
CA ILE A 85 -5.31 1.30 -12.98
C ILE A 85 -5.60 0.45 -11.76
N GLU A 86 -4.62 0.29 -10.89
CA GLU A 86 -4.70 -0.65 -9.77
C GLU A 86 -4.15 -0.02 -8.50
N VAL A 87 -4.86 -0.25 -7.39
CA VAL A 87 -4.37 -0.03 -6.04
C VAL A 87 -4.24 -1.39 -5.38
N ASN A 88 -3.03 -1.77 -5.00
CA ASN A 88 -2.72 -3.07 -4.44
C ASN A 88 -2.29 -2.97 -2.96
N HIS A 89 -2.06 -4.11 -2.33
CA HIS A 89 -1.56 -4.23 -0.95
C HIS A 89 -2.46 -3.64 0.14
N LEU A 90 -3.77 -3.54 -0.12
CA LEU A 90 -4.75 -3.12 0.86
C LEU A 90 -4.88 -4.17 1.96
N ALA A 91 -4.84 -3.72 3.22
CA ALA A 91 -4.75 -4.64 4.36
C ALA A 91 -6.07 -5.39 4.61
N ASN A 92 -7.20 -4.78 4.31
CA ASN A 92 -8.51 -5.31 4.66
C ASN A 92 -9.64 -4.80 3.74
N ARG A 93 -10.85 -5.34 3.95
CA ARG A 93 -12.02 -4.97 3.16
C ARG A 93 -12.45 -3.50 3.32
N MET A 94 -12.19 -2.90 4.47
CA MET A 94 -12.54 -1.48 4.69
C MET A 94 -11.71 -0.56 3.80
N GLU A 95 -10.40 -0.82 3.70
CA GLU A 95 -9.52 -0.08 2.79
C GLU A 95 -9.93 -0.29 1.32
N VAL A 96 -10.27 -1.53 0.94
CA VAL A 96 -10.79 -1.83 -0.40
C VAL A 96 -12.07 -1.03 -0.69
N ASN A 97 -13.02 -1.00 0.24
CA ASN A 97 -14.26 -0.26 0.07
C ASN A 97 -14.02 1.24 0.03
N ARG A 98 -13.12 1.76 0.85
CA ARG A 98 -12.71 3.17 0.83
C ARG A 98 -12.17 3.57 -0.54
N VAL A 99 -11.21 2.83 -1.09
CA VAL A 99 -10.66 3.11 -2.43
C VAL A 99 -11.74 3.03 -3.51
N LYS A 100 -12.68 2.06 -3.41
CA LYS A 100 -13.80 1.97 -4.35
C LYS A 100 -14.72 3.19 -4.27
N GLN A 101 -15.01 3.69 -3.07
CA GLN A 101 -15.81 4.90 -2.87
C GLN A 101 -15.11 6.14 -3.42
N GLU A 102 -13.84 6.36 -3.07
CA GLU A 102 -13.03 7.46 -3.59
C GLU A 102 -12.98 7.43 -5.14
N ALA A 103 -12.81 6.26 -5.73
CA ALA A 103 -12.86 6.11 -7.18
C ALA A 103 -14.25 6.39 -7.75
N ALA A 104 -15.33 5.99 -7.06
CA ALA A 104 -16.71 6.20 -7.51
C ALA A 104 -17.14 7.68 -7.48
N GLU A 105 -16.51 8.52 -6.66
CA GLU A 105 -16.75 9.98 -6.62
C GLU A 105 -16.25 10.68 -7.88
N LEU A 106 -15.31 10.07 -8.62
CA LEU A 106 -14.83 10.62 -9.87
C LEU A 106 -15.76 10.25 -11.03
N SER A 107 -16.32 11.26 -11.69
CA SER A 107 -17.28 11.08 -12.80
C SER A 107 -16.76 10.26 -13.98
N HIS A 108 -15.43 10.11 -14.10
CA HIS A 108 -14.75 9.34 -15.14
C HIS A 108 -14.67 7.84 -14.85
N THR A 109 -14.99 7.40 -13.64
CA THR A 109 -14.90 5.99 -13.26
C THR A 109 -15.99 5.18 -13.93
N PHE A 110 -15.59 4.28 -14.82
CA PHE A 110 -16.49 3.37 -15.51
C PHE A 110 -16.83 2.15 -14.66
N ALA A 111 -15.82 1.55 -14.01
CA ALA A 111 -16.02 0.49 -13.03
C ALA A 111 -14.91 0.52 -11.99
N ALA A 112 -15.25 0.19 -10.73
CA ALA A 112 -14.30 -0.02 -9.65
C ALA A 112 -14.70 -1.26 -8.84
N PHE A 113 -13.76 -2.21 -8.69
CA PHE A 113 -14.05 -3.50 -8.08
C PHE A 113 -12.85 -4.12 -7.38
N MET A 114 -13.15 -4.96 -6.42
CA MET A 114 -12.17 -5.71 -5.66
C MET A 114 -11.47 -6.77 -6.51
N GLY A 115 -10.16 -6.84 -6.46
CA GLY A 115 -9.39 -7.89 -7.15
C GLY A 115 -9.63 -9.30 -6.59
N SER A 116 -9.21 -10.32 -7.33
CA SER A 116 -9.45 -11.72 -6.97
C SER A 116 -8.91 -12.13 -5.61
N GLY A 117 -7.76 -11.57 -5.20
CA GLY A 117 -7.16 -11.83 -3.89
C GLY A 117 -7.84 -11.13 -2.70
N GLY A 118 -8.74 -10.17 -2.94
CA GLY A 118 -9.41 -9.43 -1.88
C GLY A 118 -8.63 -8.25 -1.30
N HIS A 119 -7.40 -7.99 -1.76
CA HIS A 119 -6.47 -6.98 -1.24
C HIS A 119 -6.05 -5.93 -2.29
N SER A 120 -6.89 -5.70 -3.26
CA SER A 120 -6.64 -4.72 -4.32
C SER A 120 -7.94 -4.20 -4.90
N VAL A 121 -7.87 -3.01 -5.50
CA VAL A 121 -8.95 -2.43 -6.29
C VAL A 121 -8.48 -2.23 -7.71
N LYS A 122 -9.32 -2.59 -8.67
CA LYS A 122 -9.12 -2.35 -10.10
C LYS A 122 -10.12 -1.28 -10.51
N ILE A 123 -9.64 -0.27 -11.21
CA ILE A 123 -10.44 0.86 -11.68
C ILE A 123 -10.34 0.92 -13.20
N TRP A 124 -11.48 0.91 -13.87
CA TRP A 124 -11.59 1.02 -15.33
C TRP A 124 -12.08 2.40 -15.71
N ILE A 125 -11.43 3.04 -16.66
CA ILE A 125 -11.68 4.40 -17.12
C ILE A 125 -11.73 4.42 -18.63
N ARG A 126 -12.67 5.16 -19.21
CA ARG A 126 -12.86 5.21 -20.68
C ARG A 126 -12.17 6.41 -21.29
N PHE A 127 -11.45 6.16 -22.36
CA PHE A 127 -10.75 7.18 -23.16
C PHE A 127 -11.11 7.05 -24.63
N THR A 128 -11.23 8.19 -25.33
CA THR A 128 -11.41 8.24 -26.78
C THR A 128 -10.66 9.43 -27.37
N ARG A 129 -10.60 9.50 -28.70
CA ARG A 129 -10.26 10.73 -29.41
C ARG A 129 -11.40 11.75 -29.31
N PRO A 130 -11.17 13.06 -29.60
CA PRO A 130 -12.21 14.07 -29.54
C PRO A 130 -13.39 13.81 -30.47
N ASP A 131 -13.15 13.14 -31.61
CA ASP A 131 -14.16 12.71 -32.59
C ASP A 131 -14.90 11.42 -32.17
N LYS A 132 -14.65 10.94 -30.93
CA LYS A 132 -15.17 9.68 -30.36
C LYS A 132 -14.66 8.42 -31.06
N SER A 133 -13.72 8.53 -31.98
CA SER A 133 -13.06 7.36 -32.60
C SER A 133 -12.01 6.73 -31.68
N LEU A 134 -11.66 5.48 -31.98
CA LEU A 134 -10.59 4.74 -31.30
C LEU A 134 -9.57 4.25 -32.35
N PRO A 135 -8.30 4.08 -31.97
CA PRO A 135 -7.30 3.48 -32.84
C PRO A 135 -7.72 2.12 -33.37
N GLN A 136 -7.50 1.87 -34.65
CA GLN A 136 -7.81 0.59 -35.32
C GLN A 136 -6.56 -0.28 -35.47
N LYS A 137 -5.38 0.35 -35.62
CA LYS A 137 -4.11 -0.34 -35.74
C LYS A 137 -3.50 -0.58 -34.36
N ARG A 138 -2.81 -1.70 -34.20
CA ARG A 138 -2.18 -2.09 -32.94
C ARG A 138 -1.16 -1.04 -32.46
N GLU A 139 -0.29 -0.59 -33.36
CA GLU A 139 0.75 0.42 -33.03
C GLU A 139 0.14 1.74 -32.51
N GLU A 140 -0.92 2.22 -33.18
CA GLU A 140 -1.63 3.43 -32.74
C GLU A 140 -2.34 3.20 -31.40
N ALA A 141 -2.88 1.98 -31.17
CA ALA A 141 -3.54 1.63 -29.92
C ALA A 141 -2.54 1.56 -28.76
N GLU A 142 -1.33 1.04 -28.98
CA GLU A 142 -0.26 1.00 -27.98
C GLU A 142 0.18 2.42 -27.55
N ILE A 143 0.36 3.32 -28.53
CA ILE A 143 0.67 4.73 -28.27
C ILE A 143 -0.47 5.40 -27.49
N PHE A 144 -1.70 5.18 -27.90
CA PHE A 144 -2.88 5.73 -27.24
C PHE A 144 -3.01 5.20 -25.82
N GLN A 145 -2.87 3.88 -25.61
CA GLN A 145 -2.93 3.21 -24.31
C GLN A 145 -1.90 3.78 -23.34
N ALA A 146 -0.64 3.95 -23.78
CA ALA A 146 0.44 4.47 -22.94
C ALA A 146 0.17 5.92 -22.46
N ASN A 147 -0.30 6.79 -23.36
CA ASN A 147 -0.62 8.18 -23.00
C ASN A 147 -1.88 8.26 -22.11
N ALA A 148 -2.91 7.48 -22.43
CA ALA A 148 -4.15 7.43 -21.66
C ALA A 148 -3.91 6.88 -20.24
N TYR A 149 -3.05 5.86 -20.08
CA TYR A 149 -2.67 5.34 -18.79
C TYR A 149 -2.01 6.40 -17.89
N ARG A 150 -1.04 7.16 -18.43
CA ARG A 150 -0.41 8.26 -17.71
C ARG A 150 -1.42 9.31 -17.28
N LYS A 151 -2.33 9.68 -18.18
CA LYS A 151 -3.40 10.62 -17.88
C LYS A 151 -4.33 10.10 -16.79
N ALA A 152 -4.69 8.82 -16.83
CA ALA A 152 -5.49 8.17 -15.80
C ALA A 152 -4.78 8.23 -14.44
N VAL A 153 -3.52 7.84 -14.36
CA VAL A 153 -2.74 7.90 -13.11
C VAL A 153 -2.68 9.34 -12.57
N SER A 154 -2.37 10.33 -13.42
CA SER A 154 -2.27 11.73 -12.99
C SER A 154 -3.59 12.31 -12.45
N LEU A 155 -4.74 11.81 -12.93
CA LEU A 155 -6.06 12.25 -12.48
C LEU A 155 -6.50 11.54 -11.19
N TYR A 156 -6.18 10.27 -11.05
CA TYR A 156 -6.67 9.46 -9.94
C TYR A 156 -5.76 9.48 -8.71
N GLN A 157 -4.44 9.58 -8.89
CA GLN A 157 -3.50 9.55 -7.76
C GLN A 157 -3.80 10.62 -6.69
N PRO A 158 -4.12 11.89 -7.04
CA PRO A 158 -4.46 12.92 -6.03
C PRO A 158 -5.80 12.67 -5.31
N ALA A 159 -6.69 11.90 -5.93
CA ALA A 159 -8.03 11.62 -5.40
C ALA A 159 -8.11 10.36 -4.55
N LEU A 160 -7.10 9.49 -4.61
CA LEU A 160 -7.07 8.24 -3.88
C LEU A 160 -6.16 8.35 -2.66
N SER A 161 -6.60 7.81 -1.53
CA SER A 161 -5.84 7.75 -0.27
C SER A 161 -4.64 6.78 -0.33
N TYR A 162 -4.57 5.92 -1.34
CA TYR A 162 -3.53 4.91 -1.51
C TYR A 162 -2.83 5.06 -2.86
N ALA A 163 -1.56 4.71 -2.90
CA ALA A 163 -0.76 4.80 -4.11
C ALA A 163 -1.25 3.84 -5.21
N ILE A 164 -1.35 4.35 -6.43
CA ILE A 164 -1.60 3.53 -7.61
C ILE A 164 -0.34 2.75 -7.94
N GLU A 165 -0.46 1.44 -8.13
CA GLU A 165 0.65 0.61 -8.60
C GLU A 165 0.89 0.86 -10.09
N LEU A 166 2.05 1.43 -10.39
CA LEU A 166 2.43 1.75 -11.75
C LEU A 166 2.85 0.48 -12.52
N LYS A 167 2.24 0.25 -13.67
CA LYS A 167 2.52 -0.88 -14.55
C LYS A 167 2.78 -0.43 -15.98
N ASN A 168 3.51 -1.25 -16.72
CA ASN A 168 3.64 -1.02 -18.17
C ASN A 168 2.25 -1.15 -18.83
N PRO A 169 1.74 -0.11 -19.51
CA PRO A 169 0.40 -0.08 -20.09
C PRO A 169 0.30 -0.89 -21.39
N ALA A 170 0.47 -2.19 -21.33
CA ALA A 170 0.30 -3.07 -22.48
C ALA A 170 -1.20 -3.26 -22.84
N LEU A 171 -1.51 -3.47 -24.09
CA LEU A 171 -2.87 -3.78 -24.56
C LEU A 171 -3.42 -5.08 -23.97
N GLU A 172 -2.53 -6.01 -23.66
CA GLU A 172 -2.82 -7.30 -23.01
C GLU A 172 -2.90 -7.22 -21.49
N GLN A 173 -2.80 -6.02 -20.90
CA GLN A 173 -2.95 -5.87 -19.45
C GLN A 173 -4.28 -6.47 -19.01
N PHE A 174 -4.21 -7.33 -17.99
CA PHE A 174 -5.39 -8.08 -17.53
C PHE A 174 -5.56 -7.98 -16.02
N CYS A 175 -6.78 -8.15 -15.55
CA CYS A 175 -7.07 -8.59 -14.19
C CYS A 175 -7.52 -10.05 -14.20
N ARG A 176 -7.42 -10.73 -13.06
CA ARG A 176 -8.02 -12.05 -12.90
C ARG A 176 -9.52 -11.92 -12.70
N GLN A 177 -10.28 -12.92 -13.14
CA GLN A 177 -11.70 -13.03 -12.82
C GLN A 177 -11.88 -12.86 -11.31
N THR A 178 -12.81 -12.00 -10.91
CA THR A 178 -13.08 -11.68 -9.51
C THR A 178 -14.55 -11.85 -9.17
N TYR A 179 -14.83 -11.78 -7.87
CA TYR A 179 -16.17 -11.72 -7.30
C TYR A 179 -16.26 -10.51 -6.38
N ASP A 180 -17.15 -9.59 -6.69
CA ASP A 180 -17.44 -8.41 -5.89
C ASP A 180 -18.92 -8.02 -6.04
N PRO A 181 -19.80 -8.43 -5.12
CA PRO A 181 -21.23 -8.12 -5.20
C PRO A 181 -21.51 -6.61 -5.07
N GLU A 182 -20.58 -5.86 -4.47
CA GLU A 182 -20.65 -4.40 -4.28
C GLU A 182 -19.79 -3.65 -5.29
N LEU A 183 -19.57 -4.24 -6.47
CA LEU A 183 -18.84 -3.62 -7.58
C LEU A 183 -19.53 -2.33 -8.00
N TYR A 184 -18.77 -1.23 -8.10
CA TYR A 184 -19.23 0.00 -8.71
C TYR A 184 -19.19 -0.10 -10.24
N TYR A 185 -20.30 0.26 -10.90
CA TYR A 185 -20.39 0.29 -12.35
C TYR A 185 -21.24 1.44 -12.83
N ASN A 186 -20.68 2.33 -13.63
CA ASN A 186 -21.35 3.47 -14.24
C ASN A 186 -21.19 3.47 -15.76
N PRO A 187 -22.15 2.92 -16.52
CA PRO A 187 -22.10 2.91 -17.99
C PRO A 187 -22.14 4.32 -18.60
N GLU A 188 -22.68 5.30 -17.87
CA GLU A 188 -22.77 6.70 -18.27
C GLU A 188 -21.57 7.55 -17.82
N SER A 189 -20.48 6.92 -17.32
CA SER A 189 -19.29 7.65 -16.88
C SER A 189 -18.77 8.59 -17.98
N THR A 190 -18.23 9.73 -17.55
CA THR A 190 -17.63 10.72 -18.46
C THR A 190 -16.40 10.16 -19.15
N VAL A 191 -16.38 10.18 -20.47
CA VAL A 191 -15.22 9.72 -21.27
C VAL A 191 -14.16 10.80 -21.30
N ILE A 192 -12.90 10.41 -21.14
CA ILE A 192 -11.77 11.33 -21.23
C ILE A 192 -11.28 11.40 -22.68
N TYR A 193 -11.14 12.62 -23.20
CA TYR A 193 -10.69 12.84 -24.55
C TYR A 193 -9.18 13.06 -24.64
N MET A 194 -8.50 12.29 -25.50
CA MET A 194 -7.08 12.45 -25.79
C MET A 194 -6.89 13.24 -27.09
N ARG A 195 -6.28 14.44 -26.99
CA ARG A 195 -6.00 15.28 -28.16
C ARG A 195 -4.80 14.73 -28.94
N GLN A 196 -4.82 14.87 -30.25
CA GLN A 196 -3.73 14.48 -31.14
C GLN A 196 -2.82 15.70 -31.47
N PRO A 197 -1.57 15.48 -31.88
CA PRO A 197 -0.89 14.19 -32.07
C PRO A 197 -0.44 13.56 -30.75
N LEU A 198 -0.54 12.24 -30.66
CA LEU A 198 0.04 11.46 -29.59
C LEU A 198 1.31 10.80 -30.11
N GLU A 199 2.41 11.07 -29.47
CA GLU A 199 3.66 10.37 -29.71
C GLU A 199 3.81 9.24 -28.70
N MET A 200 4.53 8.18 -29.07
CA MET A 200 4.91 7.18 -28.10
C MET A 200 5.68 7.94 -27.02
N PRO A 201 5.24 7.88 -25.76
CA PRO A 201 5.99 8.47 -24.68
C PRO A 201 7.41 7.94 -24.79
N SER A 202 8.40 8.84 -24.95
CA SER A 202 9.79 8.44 -25.22
C SER A 202 10.14 7.25 -24.32
N GLU A 203 10.72 6.21 -24.88
CA GLU A 203 11.07 4.94 -24.20
C GLU A 203 11.96 5.12 -22.98
N THR A 204 12.57 6.29 -22.84
CA THR A 204 13.16 6.80 -21.61
C THR A 204 12.28 6.58 -20.39
N THR A 205 10.99 6.31 -20.56
CA THR A 205 10.08 6.10 -19.45
C THR A 205 9.90 4.64 -19.04
N TYR A 206 10.15 3.64 -19.87
CA TYR A 206 9.82 2.25 -19.50
C TYR A 206 10.85 1.17 -19.87
N LYS A 207 11.71 1.34 -20.85
CA LYS A 207 12.71 0.33 -21.25
C LYS A 207 14.15 0.81 -21.11
N GLU A 208 14.46 2.05 -21.46
CA GLU A 208 15.82 2.58 -21.37
C GLU A 208 16.27 2.88 -19.94
N ALA A 209 15.33 3.15 -19.03
CA ALA A 209 15.65 3.31 -17.62
C ALA A 209 16.11 1.99 -16.95
N VAL A 210 15.77 0.84 -17.52
CA VAL A 210 16.30 -0.48 -17.10
C VAL A 210 17.68 -0.75 -17.74
N GLN A 211 17.99 -0.10 -18.88
CA GLN A 211 19.22 -0.35 -19.66
C GLN A 211 20.20 0.84 -19.69
N ALA A 212 19.82 2.03 -19.22
CA ALA A 212 20.73 3.17 -19.18
C ALA A 212 21.78 2.99 -18.10
N GLU A 213 22.90 2.39 -18.47
CA GLU A 213 24.09 2.21 -17.65
C GLU A 213 24.76 3.49 -17.16
N ALA A 214 24.23 4.67 -17.47
CA ALA A 214 24.91 5.94 -17.27
C ALA A 214 24.16 7.01 -16.46
N SER A 215 22.98 6.72 -15.91
CA SER A 215 22.32 7.69 -15.01
C SER A 215 22.73 7.40 -13.56
N PRO A 216 23.23 8.39 -12.81
CA PRO A 216 23.43 8.25 -11.36
C PRO A 216 22.13 7.90 -10.65
N PHE A 217 20.98 8.28 -11.22
CA PHE A 217 19.66 7.78 -10.90
C PHE A 217 19.30 6.66 -11.86
N LYS A 218 19.79 5.43 -11.59
CA LYS A 218 19.13 4.24 -12.11
C LYS A 218 17.74 4.24 -11.50
N ARG A 219 16.75 4.67 -12.25
CA ARG A 219 15.35 4.37 -11.94
C ARG A 219 15.24 2.86 -11.83
N LEU A 220 15.02 2.36 -10.64
CA LEU A 220 14.94 0.92 -10.40
C LEU A 220 13.78 0.31 -11.19
N ILE A 221 12.69 1.07 -11.34
CA ILE A 221 11.59 0.82 -12.26
C ILE A 221 11.06 2.17 -12.74
N PRO A 222 10.90 2.42 -14.04
CA PRO A 222 10.32 3.67 -14.55
C PRO A 222 8.94 3.93 -13.95
N GLY A 223 8.73 5.14 -13.43
CA GLY A 223 7.49 5.53 -12.79
C GLY A 223 7.39 5.21 -11.30
N TYR A 224 8.42 4.60 -10.70
CA TYR A 224 8.52 4.36 -9.26
C TYR A 224 9.48 5.29 -8.53
N ASP A 225 9.93 6.35 -9.16
CA ASP A 225 10.62 7.41 -8.43
C ASP A 225 9.62 7.97 -7.42
N SER A 226 9.90 7.83 -6.13
CA SER A 226 9.02 8.37 -5.12
C SER A 226 8.93 9.89 -5.26
N PHE A 227 7.77 10.47 -4.96
CA PHE A 227 7.59 11.91 -4.91
C PHE A 227 8.66 12.58 -4.04
N ASP A 228 9.02 11.93 -2.93
CA ASP A 228 9.99 12.45 -1.96
C ASP A 228 11.40 12.50 -2.55
N THR A 229 11.81 11.48 -3.30
CA THR A 229 13.11 11.45 -3.98
C THR A 229 13.21 12.55 -5.02
N LEU A 230 12.21 12.69 -5.87
CA LEU A 230 12.19 13.74 -6.91
C LEU A 230 12.11 15.15 -6.30
N SER A 231 11.35 15.32 -5.20
CA SER A 231 11.26 16.58 -4.47
C SER A 231 12.61 16.99 -3.88
N ALA A 232 13.32 16.06 -3.23
CA ALA A 232 14.64 16.30 -2.68
C ALA A 232 15.68 16.66 -3.76
N LEU A 233 15.60 16.00 -4.91
CA LEU A 233 16.42 16.34 -6.07
C LEU A 233 16.15 17.76 -6.59
N PHE A 234 14.87 18.13 -6.67
CA PHE A 234 14.49 19.46 -7.10
C PHE A 234 14.99 20.53 -6.13
N GLU A 235 14.82 20.32 -4.81
CA GLU A 235 15.35 21.25 -3.80
C GLU A 235 16.87 21.37 -3.86
N ALA A 236 17.59 20.26 -4.04
CA ALA A 236 19.05 20.28 -4.20
C ALA A 236 19.47 21.00 -5.48
N ALA A 237 18.74 20.79 -6.60
CA ALA A 237 18.97 21.46 -7.87
C ALA A 237 18.72 22.98 -7.75
N LEU A 238 17.67 23.36 -7.03
CA LEU A 238 17.31 24.75 -6.75
C LEU A 238 18.38 25.45 -5.88
N ASN A 239 18.77 24.83 -4.76
CA ASN A 239 19.80 25.35 -3.86
C ASN A 239 21.12 25.54 -4.59
N LYS A 240 21.52 24.59 -5.43
CA LYS A 240 22.71 24.68 -6.27
C LYS A 240 22.62 25.85 -7.29
N ALA A 241 21.43 26.11 -7.85
CA ALA A 241 21.22 27.22 -8.74
C ALA A 241 21.38 28.56 -8.03
N TYR A 242 20.84 28.71 -6.82
CA TYR A 242 21.03 29.87 -5.97
C TYR A 242 22.51 30.10 -5.62
N GLN A 243 23.23 29.05 -5.23
CA GLN A 243 24.66 29.12 -4.91
C GLN A 243 25.47 29.59 -6.11
N SER A 244 25.27 28.97 -7.28
CA SER A 244 26.00 29.34 -8.52
C SER A 244 25.77 30.80 -8.96
N LEU A 245 24.58 31.35 -8.71
CA LEU A 245 24.25 32.72 -9.03
C LEU A 245 24.71 33.70 -7.96
N SER A 246 24.71 33.33 -6.68
CA SER A 246 25.21 34.17 -5.58
C SER A 246 26.71 34.39 -5.65
N GLU A 247 27.48 33.46 -6.22
CA GLU A 247 28.91 33.63 -6.52
C GLU A 247 29.15 34.68 -7.63
N LEU A 248 28.18 34.81 -8.55
CA LEU A 248 28.24 35.77 -9.64
C LEU A 248 27.60 37.13 -9.29
N GLN A 249 26.59 37.15 -8.44
CA GLN A 249 25.87 38.34 -8.00
C GLN A 249 25.48 38.23 -6.50
N PRO A 250 26.16 38.96 -5.58
CA PRO A 250 25.99 38.78 -4.12
C PRO A 250 24.60 39.15 -3.55
N ARG A 251 23.70 39.76 -4.33
CA ARG A 251 22.34 40.13 -3.93
C ARG A 251 21.36 39.89 -5.08
N ILE A 252 20.83 38.68 -5.15
CA ILE A 252 19.73 38.38 -6.10
C ILE A 252 18.41 38.79 -5.44
N HIS A 253 17.90 39.97 -5.80
CA HIS A 253 16.53 40.36 -5.53
C HIS A 253 15.70 40.10 -6.78
N ILE A 254 14.84 39.09 -6.76
CA ILE A 254 13.95 38.74 -7.88
C ILE A 254 12.77 39.73 -7.89
N HIS A 255 12.96 40.86 -8.55
CA HIS A 255 11.92 41.87 -8.69
C HIS A 255 11.31 41.91 -10.10
N SER A 256 12.01 41.35 -11.10
CA SER A 256 11.61 41.40 -12.50
C SER A 256 11.68 40.02 -13.18
N ASP A 257 11.08 39.90 -14.38
CA ASP A 257 11.18 38.70 -15.21
C ASP A 257 12.60 38.50 -15.75
N GLU A 258 13.35 39.59 -15.89
CA GLU A 258 14.75 39.57 -16.33
C GLU A 258 15.66 38.96 -15.27
N ASP A 259 15.37 39.17 -13.98
CA ASP A 259 16.11 38.59 -12.87
C ASP A 259 15.77 37.10 -12.66
N LEU A 260 14.53 36.71 -12.93
CA LEU A 260 14.05 35.32 -12.75
C LEU A 260 14.59 34.36 -13.83
N LYS A 261 14.71 34.84 -15.08
CA LYS A 261 15.07 33.99 -16.22
C LYS A 261 16.43 33.29 -16.07
N PRO A 262 17.54 33.95 -15.65
CA PRO A 262 18.82 33.27 -15.41
C PRO A 262 18.73 32.19 -14.36
N LEU A 263 17.97 32.43 -13.27
CA LEU A 263 17.77 31.45 -12.22
C LEU A 263 16.96 30.22 -12.73
N LEU A 264 15.89 30.47 -13.49
CA LEU A 264 15.10 29.39 -14.09
C LEU A 264 15.94 28.56 -15.07
N VAL A 265 16.80 29.17 -15.87
CA VAL A 265 17.70 28.43 -16.76
C VAL A 265 18.64 27.54 -15.95
N GLN A 266 19.21 28.06 -14.86
CA GLN A 266 20.12 27.27 -14.02
C GLN A 266 19.40 26.15 -13.27
N VAL A 267 18.20 26.42 -12.74
CA VAL A 267 17.34 25.38 -12.12
C VAL A 267 17.02 24.31 -13.15
N ALA A 268 16.55 24.67 -14.34
CA ALA A 268 16.23 23.74 -15.41
C ALA A 268 17.42 22.86 -15.82
N LYS A 269 18.62 23.47 -15.93
CA LYS A 269 19.87 22.73 -16.23
C LYS A 269 20.21 21.72 -15.12
N ASN A 270 20.12 22.14 -13.87
CA ASN A 270 20.42 21.28 -12.74
C ASN A 270 19.40 20.14 -12.65
N CYS A 271 18.11 20.42 -12.86
CA CYS A 271 17.04 19.43 -12.88
C CYS A 271 17.21 18.44 -14.04
N PHE A 272 17.53 18.93 -15.24
CA PHE A 272 17.84 18.10 -16.40
C PHE A 272 19.02 17.16 -16.14
N GLN A 273 20.11 17.70 -15.57
CA GLN A 273 21.28 16.91 -15.20
C GLN A 273 21.00 15.89 -14.11
N ALA A 274 20.10 16.19 -13.19
CA ALA A 274 19.64 15.30 -12.14
C ALA A 274 18.68 14.21 -12.64
N GLY A 275 18.14 14.34 -13.85
CA GLY A 275 17.18 13.39 -14.42
C GLY A 275 15.74 13.59 -13.95
N ILE A 276 15.40 14.77 -13.46
CA ILE A 276 14.02 15.13 -13.11
C ILE A 276 13.23 15.32 -14.42
N PRO A 277 12.03 14.73 -14.57
CA PRO A 277 11.19 14.92 -15.75
C PRO A 277 10.80 16.40 -15.96
N GLU A 278 10.66 16.80 -17.23
CA GLU A 278 10.30 18.15 -17.62
C GLU A 278 9.03 18.66 -16.94
N GLU A 279 7.96 17.88 -16.97
CA GLU A 279 6.66 18.24 -16.38
C GLU A 279 6.74 18.44 -14.86
N GLU A 280 7.53 17.62 -14.15
CA GLU A 280 7.77 17.78 -12.71
C GLU A 280 8.58 19.04 -12.41
N THR A 281 9.60 19.31 -13.21
CA THR A 281 10.41 20.54 -13.08
C THR A 281 9.55 21.78 -13.30
N ILE A 282 8.65 21.76 -14.29
CA ILE A 282 7.70 22.87 -14.55
C ILE A 282 6.77 23.04 -13.36
N ARG A 283 6.17 21.95 -12.88
CA ARG A 283 5.20 21.96 -11.77
C ARG A 283 5.80 22.56 -10.50
N TRP A 284 6.96 22.08 -10.09
CA TRP A 284 7.60 22.54 -8.84
C TRP A 284 8.21 23.94 -8.98
N SER A 285 8.78 24.27 -10.15
CA SER A 285 9.24 25.64 -10.41
C SER A 285 8.07 26.63 -10.38
N THR A 286 6.92 26.26 -10.95
CA THR A 286 5.71 27.09 -10.90
C THR A 286 5.21 27.26 -9.46
N ALA A 287 5.21 26.20 -8.66
CA ALA A 287 4.82 26.27 -7.25
C ALA A 287 5.79 27.12 -6.42
N HIS A 288 7.10 26.97 -6.63
CA HIS A 288 8.13 27.70 -5.89
C HIS A 288 8.17 29.20 -6.24
N PHE A 289 8.10 29.52 -7.53
CA PHE A 289 8.14 30.91 -8.02
C PHE A 289 6.74 31.49 -8.24
N TYR A 290 5.74 31.04 -7.46
CA TYR A 290 4.35 31.42 -7.65
C TYR A 290 4.16 32.95 -7.66
N THR A 291 3.93 33.50 -8.84
CA THR A 291 3.45 34.85 -9.07
C THR A 291 2.49 34.83 -10.25
N LYS A 292 1.33 35.47 -10.09
CA LYS A 292 0.35 35.59 -11.18
C LYS A 292 1.05 36.09 -12.45
N ASN A 293 0.89 35.37 -13.55
CA ASN A 293 1.38 35.64 -14.91
C ASN A 293 2.79 35.14 -15.30
N LYS A 294 3.54 34.42 -14.43
CA LYS A 294 4.86 33.89 -14.80
C LYS A 294 4.89 32.44 -15.28
N GLU A 295 3.76 31.75 -15.26
CA GLU A 295 3.68 30.33 -15.65
C GLU A 295 4.15 30.09 -17.09
N PHE A 296 3.80 30.98 -18.01
CA PHE A 296 4.25 30.91 -19.41
C PHE A 296 5.78 31.04 -19.53
N LEU A 297 6.37 32.01 -18.83
CA LEU A 297 7.82 32.22 -18.82
C LEU A 297 8.55 30.99 -18.24
N ILE A 298 8.06 30.45 -17.13
CA ILE A 298 8.63 29.24 -16.47
C ILE A 298 8.59 28.08 -17.44
N ARG A 299 7.42 27.78 -17.99
CA ARG A 299 7.23 26.68 -18.94
C ARG A 299 8.13 26.80 -20.15
N GLN A 300 8.12 27.96 -20.82
CA GLN A 300 8.92 28.20 -22.01
C GLN A 300 10.42 28.09 -21.72
N THR A 301 10.89 28.63 -20.60
CA THR A 301 12.31 28.58 -20.23
C THR A 301 12.78 27.16 -19.98
N ILE A 302 11.99 26.36 -19.22
CA ILE A 302 12.32 24.98 -18.90
C ILE A 302 12.30 24.12 -20.17
N GLN A 303 11.28 24.25 -21.00
CA GLN A 303 11.18 23.52 -22.28
C GLN A 303 12.36 23.80 -23.20
N ASN A 304 12.78 25.05 -23.33
CA ASN A 304 13.95 25.41 -24.13
C ASN A 304 15.23 24.72 -23.61
N VAL A 305 15.43 24.69 -22.30
CA VAL A 305 16.60 24.02 -21.71
C VAL A 305 16.55 22.52 -21.95
N TYR A 306 15.39 21.86 -21.73
CA TYR A 306 15.25 20.43 -21.94
C TYR A 306 15.39 20.00 -23.40
N THR A 307 15.06 20.88 -24.33
CA THR A 307 15.25 20.65 -25.77
C THR A 307 16.71 20.84 -26.22
N CYS A 308 17.43 21.80 -25.63
CA CYS A 308 18.77 22.14 -26.06
C CYS A 308 19.89 21.36 -25.35
N GLU A 309 19.67 20.95 -24.09
CA GLU A 309 20.70 20.28 -23.30
C GLU A 309 20.82 18.79 -23.68
N LYS A 310 22.03 18.23 -23.50
CA LYS A 310 22.33 16.82 -23.77
C LYS A 310 22.82 16.13 -22.47
N GLY A 311 22.47 14.89 -22.32
CA GLY A 311 22.94 14.10 -21.18
C GLY A 311 22.01 14.17 -19.98
N PHE A 312 20.73 13.96 -20.21
CA PHE A 312 19.72 13.85 -19.16
C PHE A 312 20.13 12.84 -18.08
N GLY A 313 20.06 13.26 -16.82
CA GLY A 313 20.36 12.41 -15.67
C GLY A 313 21.84 12.06 -15.45
N LYS A 314 22.78 12.73 -16.09
CA LYS A 314 24.22 12.42 -15.99
C LYS A 314 24.93 12.98 -14.76
N LYS A 315 24.39 13.99 -14.09
CA LYS A 315 24.99 14.64 -12.92
C LYS A 315 23.94 14.92 -11.86
N SER A 316 24.03 14.22 -10.73
CA SER A 316 23.19 14.53 -9.57
C SER A 316 23.72 15.75 -8.81
N PRO A 317 22.86 16.64 -8.29
CA PRO A 317 23.24 17.66 -7.34
C PRO A 317 23.47 17.12 -5.92
N LEU A 318 23.07 15.87 -5.65
CA LEU A 318 23.23 15.20 -4.36
C LEU A 318 24.62 14.57 -4.24
N SER A 319 25.13 14.45 -3.02
CA SER A 319 26.28 13.61 -2.74
C SER A 319 25.95 12.12 -2.97
N ALA A 320 26.98 11.31 -3.20
CA ALA A 320 26.79 9.85 -3.36
C ALA A 320 26.11 9.19 -2.15
N GLU A 321 26.35 9.72 -0.95
CA GLU A 321 25.71 9.23 0.29
C GLU A 321 24.23 9.61 0.33
N GLN A 322 23.88 10.87 0.03
CA GLN A 322 22.49 11.31 -0.06
C GLN A 322 21.71 10.54 -1.13
N GLU A 323 22.33 10.32 -2.28
CA GLU A 323 21.75 9.54 -3.35
C GLU A 323 21.47 8.10 -2.91
N LEU A 324 22.41 7.49 -2.18
CA LEU A 324 22.23 6.14 -1.64
C LEU A 324 21.08 6.07 -0.64
N GLU A 325 20.92 7.06 0.24
CA GLU A 325 19.82 7.11 1.22
C GLU A 325 18.46 7.18 0.52
N PHE A 326 18.26 8.08 -0.46
CA PHE A 326 17.01 8.19 -1.21
C PHE A 326 16.68 6.90 -1.99
N ARG A 327 17.68 6.33 -2.67
CA ARG A 327 17.50 5.08 -3.41
C ARG A 327 17.23 3.89 -2.49
N THR A 328 17.78 3.92 -1.28
CA THR A 328 17.49 2.91 -0.26
C THR A 328 16.03 2.98 0.15
N GLU A 329 15.54 4.17 0.46
CA GLU A 329 14.15 4.36 0.85
C GLU A 329 13.19 3.93 -0.26
N GLU A 330 13.44 4.34 -1.49
CA GLU A 330 12.65 3.95 -2.65
C GLU A 330 12.65 2.43 -2.87
N PHE A 331 13.80 1.78 -2.78
CA PHE A 331 13.91 0.33 -2.86
C PHE A 331 13.09 -0.37 -1.76
N MET A 332 13.23 0.10 -0.52
CA MET A 332 12.52 -0.46 0.63
C MET A 332 11.01 -0.33 0.47
N GLN A 333 10.51 0.87 0.18
CA GLN A 333 9.07 1.15 0.03
C GLN A 333 8.46 0.43 -1.18
N ARG A 334 9.21 0.25 -2.25
CA ARG A 334 8.75 -0.43 -3.45
C ARG A 334 8.61 -1.94 -3.28
N ARG A 335 9.54 -2.57 -2.61
CA ARG A 335 9.57 -4.05 -2.46
C ARG A 335 8.90 -4.55 -1.20
N TYR A 336 8.95 -3.76 -0.15
CA TYR A 336 8.53 -4.17 1.19
C TYR A 336 7.55 -3.17 1.77
N GLU A 337 6.78 -3.62 2.72
CA GLU A 337 5.99 -2.80 3.62
C GLU A 337 6.41 -3.15 5.03
N PHE A 338 6.73 -2.13 5.81
CA PHE A 338 7.23 -2.28 7.17
C PHE A 338 6.29 -1.62 8.16
N ARG A 339 6.30 -2.11 9.39
CA ARG A 339 5.67 -1.48 10.54
C ARG A 339 6.42 -1.85 11.81
N TYR A 340 6.49 -0.95 12.77
CA TYR A 340 7.03 -1.24 14.09
C TYR A 340 5.89 -1.61 15.03
N ASN A 341 5.84 -2.86 15.48
CA ASN A 341 4.81 -3.35 16.38
C ASN A 341 5.15 -2.99 17.84
N THR A 342 4.36 -2.10 18.43
CA THR A 342 4.60 -1.57 19.78
C THR A 342 4.45 -2.61 20.89
N MET A 343 3.63 -3.64 20.68
CA MET A 343 3.43 -4.70 21.67
C MET A 343 4.57 -5.71 21.67
N THR A 344 5.01 -6.14 20.49
CA THR A 344 6.14 -7.09 20.38
C THR A 344 7.49 -6.40 20.40
N THR A 345 7.54 -5.08 20.23
CA THR A 345 8.75 -4.25 20.13
C THR A 345 9.68 -4.70 18.98
N VAL A 346 9.10 -5.20 17.90
CA VAL A 346 9.83 -5.71 16.74
C VAL A 346 9.30 -5.08 15.46
N THR A 347 10.20 -4.72 14.58
CA THR A 347 9.83 -4.33 13.21
C THR A 347 9.35 -5.56 12.45
N GLU A 348 8.16 -5.44 11.87
CA GLU A 348 7.53 -6.45 11.03
C GLU A 348 7.56 -6.00 9.57
N TYR A 349 7.56 -6.94 8.66
CA TYR A 349 7.54 -6.69 7.22
C TYR A 349 6.60 -7.63 6.48
N ARG A 350 6.19 -7.22 5.30
CA ARG A 350 5.65 -8.07 4.24
C ARG A 350 6.22 -7.66 2.89
N GLU A 351 6.32 -8.61 1.97
CA GLU A 351 6.74 -8.32 0.61
C GLU A 351 5.55 -7.84 -0.22
N ARG A 352 5.74 -6.75 -0.98
CA ARG A 352 4.71 -6.23 -1.86
C ARG A 352 4.48 -7.14 -3.05
N ASN A 353 4.40 -7.51 -3.90
CA ASN A 353 4.23 -8.39 -5.07
C ASN A 353 4.05 -9.88 -4.74
N THR A 354 3.67 -10.21 -3.50
CA THR A 354 3.36 -11.57 -3.07
C THR A 354 1.90 -11.68 -2.64
N PHE A 355 1.38 -12.91 -2.57
CA PHE A 355 0.06 -13.18 -2.01
C PHE A 355 0.09 -13.39 -0.48
N CYS A 356 1.23 -13.13 0.15
CA CYS A 356 1.36 -13.16 1.60
C CYS A 356 1.08 -11.77 2.18
N PHE A 357 -0.11 -11.59 2.72
CA PHE A 357 -0.55 -10.30 3.28
C PHE A 357 -0.27 -10.18 4.78
N CYS A 358 0.20 -11.25 5.42
CA CYS A 358 0.54 -11.23 6.84
C CYS A 358 1.91 -10.60 7.05
N PHE A 359 1.98 -9.68 8.02
CA PHE A 359 3.24 -9.15 8.51
C PHE A 359 3.98 -10.21 9.33
N ARG A 360 5.30 -10.24 9.20
CA ARG A 360 6.20 -11.19 9.88
C ARG A 360 7.33 -10.43 10.56
N PRO A 361 7.79 -10.86 11.74
CA PRO A 361 8.96 -10.28 12.38
C PRO A 361 10.20 -10.35 11.48
N ILE A 362 10.98 -9.30 11.48
CA ILE A 362 12.25 -9.28 10.75
C ILE A 362 13.31 -10.05 11.53
N SER A 363 13.85 -11.11 10.91
CA SER A 363 15.00 -11.84 11.41
C SER A 363 16.31 -11.38 10.74
N ASN A 364 17.45 -11.73 11.30
CA ASN A 364 18.76 -11.46 10.69
C ASN A 364 18.87 -12.06 9.27
N ARG A 365 18.25 -13.23 9.04
CA ARG A 365 18.20 -13.85 7.71
C ARG A 365 17.48 -12.96 6.70
N ILE A 366 16.39 -12.32 7.11
CA ILE A 366 15.62 -11.43 6.24
C ILE A 366 16.38 -10.13 5.98
N ARG A 367 17.06 -9.56 6.98
CA ARG A 367 17.91 -8.36 6.80
C ARG A 367 18.99 -8.62 5.74
N ASN A 368 19.67 -9.77 5.83
CA ASN A 368 20.67 -10.17 4.85
C ASN A 368 20.06 -10.37 3.44
N SER A 369 18.87 -10.97 3.36
CA SER A 369 18.17 -11.14 2.07
C SER A 369 17.79 -9.79 1.45
N ILE A 370 17.34 -8.82 2.25
CA ILE A 370 17.04 -7.45 1.79
C ILE A 370 18.31 -6.81 1.22
N ALA A 371 19.46 -6.87 1.93
CA ALA A 371 20.72 -6.33 1.46
C ALA A 371 21.20 -7.00 0.16
N MET A 372 21.04 -8.31 0.04
CA MET A 372 21.38 -9.05 -1.18
C MET A 372 20.47 -8.65 -2.36
N ASN A 373 19.15 -8.52 -2.13
CA ASN A 373 18.21 -8.09 -3.16
C ASN A 373 18.51 -6.67 -3.64
N ALA A 374 18.87 -5.76 -2.74
CA ALA A 374 19.28 -4.40 -3.08
C ALA A 374 20.53 -4.39 -3.98
N ARG A 375 21.53 -5.22 -3.68
CA ARG A 375 22.73 -5.34 -4.50
C ARG A 375 22.44 -5.92 -5.89
N LEU A 376 21.54 -6.89 -6.00
CA LEU A 376 21.10 -7.42 -7.29
C LEU A 376 20.43 -6.36 -8.16
N GLU A 377 19.82 -5.36 -7.56
CA GLU A 377 19.26 -4.19 -8.25
C GLU A 377 20.26 -3.02 -8.42
N GLY A 378 21.52 -3.24 -8.10
CA GLY A 378 22.58 -2.24 -8.29
C GLY A 378 22.69 -1.20 -7.17
N LEU A 379 22.07 -1.44 -6.00
CA LEU A 379 22.27 -0.65 -4.79
C LEU A 379 23.35 -1.27 -3.92
N ASN A 380 24.36 -0.49 -3.55
CA ASN A 380 25.44 -0.99 -2.68
C ASN A 380 25.07 -0.87 -1.21
N LEU A 381 24.01 -1.58 -0.80
CA LEU A 381 23.54 -1.65 0.59
C LEU A 381 24.26 -2.77 1.36
N TRP A 382 24.63 -2.44 2.60
CA TRP A 382 25.09 -3.38 3.59
C TRP A 382 23.99 -3.69 4.60
N ASP A 383 24.13 -4.78 5.33
CA ASP A 383 23.22 -5.17 6.40
C ASP A 383 23.04 -4.07 7.45
N ARG A 384 24.10 -3.34 7.80
CA ARG A 384 24.06 -2.18 8.71
C ARG A 384 23.17 -1.04 8.20
N ASP A 385 23.13 -0.81 6.89
CA ASP A 385 22.31 0.24 6.28
C ASP A 385 20.84 -0.18 6.32
N VAL A 386 20.56 -1.45 6.09
CA VAL A 386 19.22 -2.03 6.28
C VAL A 386 18.76 -1.89 7.73
N VAL A 387 19.63 -2.22 8.71
CA VAL A 387 19.30 -2.07 10.14
C VAL A 387 19.00 -0.61 10.48
N ARG A 388 19.84 0.33 10.02
CA ARG A 388 19.63 1.76 10.24
C ARG A 388 18.28 2.25 9.72
N TYR A 389 17.88 1.82 8.54
CA TYR A 389 16.57 2.14 7.97
C TYR A 389 15.43 1.54 8.81
N LEU A 390 15.53 0.26 9.19
CA LEU A 390 14.51 -0.45 9.96
C LEU A 390 14.32 0.05 11.40
N ASP A 391 15.35 0.62 11.98
CA ASP A 391 15.35 1.18 13.33
C ASP A 391 15.10 2.71 13.34
N SER A 392 14.80 3.31 12.17
CA SER A 392 14.51 4.73 12.04
C SER A 392 13.01 5.04 12.23
N ASP A 393 12.70 6.31 12.44
CA ASP A 393 11.34 6.86 12.53
C ASP A 393 10.57 6.83 11.19
N ARG A 394 11.23 6.45 10.10
CA ARG A 394 10.61 6.21 8.78
C ARG A 394 9.70 4.99 8.78
N ILE A 395 9.85 4.10 9.73
CA ILE A 395 8.98 2.93 9.88
C ILE A 395 7.73 3.32 10.68
N PRO A 396 6.52 3.18 10.10
CA PRO A 396 5.30 3.55 10.78
C PRO A 396 5.08 2.70 12.04
N ILE A 397 4.67 3.38 13.10
CA ILE A 397 4.31 2.72 14.36
C ILE A 397 2.96 2.02 14.18
N PHE A 398 2.88 0.79 14.64
CA PHE A 398 1.68 -0.03 14.61
C PHE A 398 1.33 -0.52 16.01
N ASN A 399 0.18 -0.10 16.51
CA ASN A 399 -0.41 -0.64 17.74
C ASN A 399 -1.56 -1.58 17.36
N PRO A 400 -1.42 -2.90 17.56
CA PRO A 400 -2.45 -3.88 17.17
C PRO A 400 -3.81 -3.65 17.81
N ILE A 401 -3.82 -3.18 19.06
CA ILE A 401 -5.06 -2.90 19.80
C ILE A 401 -5.75 -1.67 19.24
N GLU A 402 -5.02 -0.58 19.03
CA GLU A 402 -5.59 0.64 18.44
C GLU A 402 -6.11 0.37 17.03
N ASP A 403 -5.36 -0.35 16.21
CA ASP A 403 -5.76 -0.74 14.87
C ASP A 403 -7.03 -1.60 14.88
N PHE A 404 -7.13 -2.57 15.79
CA PHE A 404 -8.34 -3.36 15.98
C PHE A 404 -9.54 -2.48 16.38
N LEU A 405 -9.38 -1.64 17.38
CA LEU A 405 -10.45 -0.78 17.89
C LEU A 405 -10.90 0.28 16.86
N PHE A 406 -9.96 0.80 16.06
CA PHE A 406 -10.26 1.75 14.99
C PHE A 406 -11.11 1.15 13.87
N ARG A 407 -10.98 -0.17 13.63
CA ARG A 407 -11.73 -0.88 12.60
C ARG A 407 -13.12 -1.33 13.04
N LEU A 408 -13.46 -1.20 14.32
CA LEU A 408 -14.80 -1.54 14.80
C LEU A 408 -15.82 -0.54 14.26
N ASP A 409 -17.00 -1.04 13.90
CA ASP A 409 -18.12 -0.19 13.54
C ASP A 409 -18.49 0.69 14.74
N ILE A 410 -18.58 2.00 14.50
CA ILE A 410 -18.99 2.95 15.54
C ILE A 410 -20.50 2.85 15.84
N HIS A 411 -21.27 2.18 14.98
CA HIS A 411 -22.71 2.02 15.17
C HIS A 411 -23.00 0.78 16.01
N TRP A 412 -23.26 1.01 17.29
CA TRP A 412 -23.73 -0.04 18.18
C TRP A 412 -25.21 -0.29 17.95
N ASP A 413 -25.60 -1.54 17.76
CA ASP A 413 -26.98 -1.98 17.54
C ASP A 413 -27.82 -2.11 18.84
N GLY A 414 -27.28 -1.69 19.97
CA GLY A 414 -27.96 -1.75 21.29
C GLY A 414 -27.92 -3.11 21.98
N ARG A 415 -27.32 -4.14 21.36
CA ARG A 415 -27.28 -5.51 21.91
C ARG A 415 -26.11 -5.71 22.87
N ASP A 416 -26.40 -6.18 24.08
CA ASP A 416 -25.41 -6.48 25.12
C ASP A 416 -24.77 -7.85 24.95
N ARG A 417 -23.82 -7.95 24.02
CA ARG A 417 -23.09 -9.18 23.72
C ARG A 417 -22.16 -9.62 24.86
N ILE A 418 -21.73 -8.71 25.72
CA ILE A 418 -20.83 -9.03 26.83
C ILE A 418 -21.57 -9.84 27.89
N ARG A 419 -22.77 -9.40 28.28
CA ARG A 419 -23.61 -10.16 29.21
C ARG A 419 -24.10 -11.47 28.60
N GLU A 420 -24.45 -11.46 27.32
CA GLU A 420 -24.78 -12.71 26.60
C GLU A 420 -23.63 -13.71 26.62
N LEU A 421 -22.38 -13.26 26.42
CA LEU A 421 -21.19 -14.11 26.52
C LEU A 421 -21.01 -14.64 27.94
N ALA A 422 -21.17 -13.78 28.97
CA ALA A 422 -21.05 -14.18 30.35
C ALA A 422 -22.07 -15.29 30.75
N THR A 423 -23.31 -15.21 30.26
CA THR A 423 -24.34 -16.22 30.53
C THR A 423 -24.05 -17.60 29.93
N ARG A 424 -23.10 -17.70 28.96
CA ARG A 424 -22.65 -18.98 28.42
C ARG A 424 -21.73 -19.74 29.36
N VAL A 425 -21.24 -19.12 30.42
CA VAL A 425 -20.44 -19.77 31.47
C VAL A 425 -21.38 -20.27 32.54
N PRO A 426 -21.50 -21.59 32.78
CA PRO A 426 -22.26 -22.14 33.89
C PRO A 426 -21.65 -21.66 35.21
N CYS A 427 -22.41 -20.88 35.99
CA CYS A 427 -21.91 -20.25 37.19
C CYS A 427 -23.00 -20.22 38.28
N ASN A 428 -22.64 -20.49 39.53
CA ASN A 428 -23.55 -20.40 40.67
C ASN A 428 -23.70 -19.00 41.23
N ASN A 429 -22.90 -18.06 40.74
CA ASN A 429 -22.93 -16.64 41.15
C ASN A 429 -23.92 -15.87 40.28
N THR A 430 -25.04 -15.44 40.83
CA THR A 430 -26.08 -14.70 40.14
C THR A 430 -25.60 -13.33 39.64
N HIS A 431 -24.56 -12.75 40.27
CA HIS A 431 -23.97 -11.47 39.86
C HIS A 431 -22.88 -11.61 38.81
N TRP A 432 -22.56 -12.83 38.37
CA TRP A 432 -21.48 -13.08 37.40
C TRP A 432 -21.62 -12.28 36.11
N PRO A 433 -22.76 -12.18 35.44
CA PRO A 433 -22.87 -11.42 34.19
C PRO A 433 -22.55 -9.91 34.37
N ASP A 434 -22.98 -9.31 35.49
CA ASP A 434 -22.72 -7.89 35.76
C ASP A 434 -21.28 -7.64 36.16
N LEU A 435 -20.68 -8.52 36.95
CA LEU A 435 -19.26 -8.43 37.32
C LEU A 435 -18.36 -8.61 36.11
N PHE A 436 -18.67 -9.61 35.27
CA PHE A 436 -17.95 -9.85 34.02
C PHE A 436 -18.06 -8.67 33.05
N TYR A 437 -19.26 -8.10 32.90
CA TYR A 437 -19.49 -6.91 32.09
C TYR A 437 -18.59 -5.73 32.50
N ARG A 438 -18.57 -5.40 33.80
CA ARG A 438 -17.73 -4.33 34.34
C ARG A 438 -16.24 -4.59 34.13
N TRP A 439 -15.81 -5.81 34.39
CA TRP A 439 -14.41 -6.19 34.16
C TRP A 439 -14.03 -6.08 32.68
N PHE A 440 -14.89 -6.55 31.78
CA PHE A 440 -14.62 -6.52 30.34
C PHE A 440 -14.50 -5.06 29.84
N LEU A 441 -15.39 -4.18 30.27
CA LEU A 441 -15.30 -2.76 29.93
C LEU A 441 -14.02 -2.12 30.46
N ASN A 442 -13.63 -2.45 31.71
CA ASN A 442 -12.37 -1.96 32.28
C ASN A 442 -11.14 -2.50 31.52
N MET A 443 -11.17 -3.73 31.04
CA MET A 443 -10.12 -4.30 30.19
C MET A 443 -9.98 -3.48 28.90
N VAL A 444 -11.08 -3.18 28.22
CA VAL A 444 -11.05 -2.38 26.98
C VAL A 444 -10.66 -0.92 27.27
N ALA A 445 -11.10 -0.34 28.38
CA ALA A 445 -10.68 0.99 28.81
C ALA A 445 -9.17 1.05 29.04
N HIS A 446 -8.58 -0.01 29.62
CA HIS A 446 -7.14 -0.16 29.76
C HIS A 446 -6.42 -0.22 28.41
N TRP A 447 -6.93 -0.99 27.46
CA TRP A 447 -6.40 -1.03 26.11
C TRP A 447 -6.39 0.33 25.41
N ARG A 448 -7.44 1.14 25.64
CA ARG A 448 -7.57 2.49 25.10
C ARG A 448 -6.78 3.54 25.89
N GLN A 449 -6.21 3.18 27.05
CA GLN A 449 -5.55 4.11 27.97
C GLN A 449 -6.41 5.33 28.32
N THR A 450 -7.73 5.17 28.33
CA THR A 450 -8.69 6.25 28.60
C THR A 450 -8.68 6.68 30.06
N ASP A 451 -8.30 5.80 30.96
CA ASP A 451 -8.14 6.09 32.39
C ASP A 451 -6.76 5.67 32.86
N ARG A 452 -5.87 6.65 33.00
CA ARG A 452 -4.51 6.43 33.53
C ARG A 452 -4.43 6.60 35.07
N LYS A 453 -5.54 7.02 35.69
CA LYS A 453 -5.59 7.31 37.11
C LYS A 453 -5.89 6.08 37.96
N TYR A 454 -6.71 5.16 37.42
CA TYR A 454 -7.16 3.99 38.18
C TYR A 454 -6.72 2.71 37.46
N ALA A 455 -6.25 1.74 38.24
CA ALA A 455 -5.92 0.42 37.76
C ALA A 455 -7.18 -0.47 37.66
N ASN A 456 -7.16 -1.48 36.81
CA ASN A 456 -8.16 -2.54 36.82
C ASN A 456 -7.80 -3.56 37.91
N CYS A 457 -8.18 -3.26 39.16
CA CYS A 457 -7.79 -4.03 40.35
C CYS A 457 -8.56 -5.37 40.46
N THR A 458 -9.55 -5.62 39.64
CA THR A 458 -10.38 -6.84 39.70
C THR A 458 -10.09 -7.75 38.52
N VAL A 459 -10.01 -9.05 38.79
CA VAL A 459 -9.83 -10.07 37.76
C VAL A 459 -10.83 -11.19 37.98
N PRO A 460 -11.43 -11.79 36.92
CA PRO A 460 -12.28 -12.94 37.04
C PRO A 460 -11.45 -14.15 37.48
N LEU A 461 -11.96 -14.92 38.43
CA LEU A 461 -11.39 -16.19 38.87
C LEU A 461 -12.37 -17.31 38.50
N LEU A 462 -11.97 -18.15 37.55
CA LEU A 462 -12.76 -19.30 37.10
C LEU A 462 -12.35 -20.56 37.88
N VAL A 463 -13.17 -20.99 38.84
CA VAL A 463 -12.94 -22.20 39.64
C VAL A 463 -13.84 -23.31 39.16
N GLY A 464 -13.31 -24.51 39.00
CA GLY A 464 -14.07 -25.67 38.59
C GLY A 464 -13.18 -26.85 38.23
N PRO A 465 -13.77 -28.07 38.04
CA PRO A 465 -13.04 -29.29 37.70
C PRO A 465 -12.15 -29.13 36.46
N GLN A 466 -11.18 -30.00 36.33
CA GLN A 466 -10.33 -30.11 35.15
C GLN A 466 -11.18 -30.48 33.91
N ALA A 467 -10.73 -30.08 32.71
CA ALA A 467 -11.38 -30.30 31.42
C ALA A 467 -12.71 -29.55 31.17
N TYR A 468 -13.11 -28.60 32.03
CA TYR A 468 -14.30 -27.74 31.82
C TYR A 468 -14.04 -26.53 30.88
N ARG A 469 -13.01 -26.59 30.06
CA ARG A 469 -12.69 -25.60 29.01
C ARG A 469 -12.47 -24.16 29.52
N LYS A 470 -12.06 -23.96 30.78
CA LYS A 470 -11.80 -22.64 31.35
C LYS A 470 -10.77 -21.83 30.55
N SER A 471 -9.61 -22.42 30.27
CA SER A 471 -8.53 -21.76 29.49
C SER A 471 -8.95 -21.51 28.03
N THR A 472 -9.79 -22.39 27.44
CA THR A 472 -10.38 -22.17 26.11
C THR A 472 -11.30 -20.96 26.10
N PHE A 473 -12.14 -20.80 27.15
CA PHE A 473 -12.98 -19.61 27.31
C PHE A 473 -12.13 -18.34 27.41
N CYS A 474 -11.12 -18.32 28.28
CA CYS A 474 -10.23 -17.16 28.42
C CYS A 474 -9.58 -16.78 27.09
N ARG A 475 -9.11 -17.74 26.31
CA ARG A 475 -8.55 -17.49 24.98
C ARG A 475 -9.58 -16.95 24.00
N SER A 476 -10.82 -17.40 24.05
CA SER A 476 -11.90 -16.95 23.16
C SER A 476 -12.39 -15.52 23.44
N LEU A 477 -11.94 -14.88 24.52
CA LEU A 477 -12.27 -13.49 24.83
C LEU A 477 -11.57 -12.50 23.88
N LEU A 478 -10.44 -12.88 23.29
CA LEU A 478 -9.77 -12.06 22.28
C LEU A 478 -10.29 -12.39 20.88
N PRO A 479 -10.51 -11.37 20.05
CA PRO A 479 -10.81 -11.56 18.64
C PRO A 479 -9.63 -12.21 17.90
N PRO A 480 -9.86 -12.84 16.74
CA PRO A 480 -8.81 -13.52 15.97
C PRO A 480 -7.59 -12.65 15.69
N GLU A 481 -7.78 -11.35 15.45
CA GLU A 481 -6.74 -10.37 15.16
C GLU A 481 -5.80 -10.14 16.34
N LEU A 482 -6.29 -10.32 17.57
CA LEU A 482 -5.52 -10.12 18.80
C LEU A 482 -5.07 -11.44 19.46
N GLN A 483 -5.35 -12.59 18.87
CA GLN A 483 -4.97 -13.90 19.43
C GLN A 483 -3.45 -14.07 19.61
N ALA A 484 -2.64 -13.44 18.78
CA ALA A 484 -1.18 -13.43 18.91
C ALA A 484 -0.69 -12.72 20.19
N TYR A 485 -1.54 -11.89 20.79
CA TYR A 485 -1.26 -11.14 22.01
C TYR A 485 -1.96 -11.72 23.26
N TYR A 486 -2.29 -13.00 23.21
CA TYR A 486 -2.74 -13.79 24.35
C TYR A 486 -1.60 -14.62 24.89
N THR A 487 -1.49 -14.73 26.21
CA THR A 487 -0.61 -15.70 26.86
C THR A 487 -1.31 -16.37 28.05
N ASP A 488 -1.01 -17.63 28.29
CA ASP A 488 -1.36 -18.38 29.49
C ASP A 488 -0.12 -18.70 30.36
N ARG A 489 1.02 -18.13 30.00
CA ARG A 489 2.30 -18.33 30.68
C ARG A 489 2.93 -16.99 31.01
N ILE A 490 3.13 -16.73 32.28
CA ILE A 490 3.90 -15.61 32.79
C ILE A 490 4.85 -16.12 33.88
N ASP A 491 6.13 -15.77 33.74
CA ASP A 491 7.12 -16.14 34.75
C ASP A 491 7.29 -15.01 35.77
N PHE A 492 6.76 -15.23 36.96
CA PHE A 492 6.89 -14.30 38.10
C PHE A 492 8.21 -14.42 38.84
N SER A 493 9.09 -15.37 38.48
CA SER A 493 10.43 -15.46 39.09
C SER A 493 11.32 -14.28 38.68
N ASN A 494 11.13 -13.79 37.45
CA ASN A 494 11.77 -12.58 36.94
C ASN A 494 10.76 -11.43 36.88
N LYS A 495 10.85 -10.52 37.86
CA LYS A 495 9.93 -9.38 37.97
C LYS A 495 9.93 -8.48 36.75
N ARG A 496 11.12 -8.22 36.17
CA ARG A 496 11.26 -7.37 34.98
C ARG A 496 10.57 -7.99 33.75
N ASP A 497 10.75 -9.29 33.52
CA ASP A 497 10.12 -9.98 32.40
C ASP A 497 8.60 -10.07 32.59
N ALA A 498 8.13 -10.22 33.83
CA ALA A 498 6.71 -10.17 34.14
C ALA A 498 6.12 -8.77 33.87
N GLU A 499 6.80 -7.69 34.26
CA GLU A 499 6.39 -6.31 33.95
C GLU A 499 6.40 -6.02 32.45
N LEU A 500 7.42 -6.46 31.71
CA LEU A 500 7.48 -6.34 30.26
C LEU A 500 6.35 -7.11 29.56
N SER A 501 5.94 -8.24 30.13
CA SER A 501 4.82 -9.04 29.59
C SER A 501 3.49 -8.28 29.61
N LEU A 502 3.29 -7.36 30.56
CA LEU A 502 2.09 -6.53 30.61
C LEU A 502 1.94 -5.61 29.41
N ASN A 503 3.06 -5.18 28.81
CA ASN A 503 3.03 -4.37 27.60
C ASN A 503 2.88 -5.20 26.32
N ARG A 504 3.25 -6.50 26.38
CA ARG A 504 3.28 -7.39 25.20
C ARG A 504 1.97 -8.09 24.91
N PHE A 505 1.12 -8.26 25.92
CA PHE A 505 -0.10 -9.06 25.82
C PHE A 505 -1.36 -8.26 26.10
N ALA A 506 -2.36 -8.44 25.27
CA ALA A 506 -3.67 -7.84 25.43
C ALA A 506 -4.48 -8.54 26.54
N LEU A 507 -4.25 -9.84 26.73
CA LEU A 507 -4.87 -10.63 27.79
C LEU A 507 -3.90 -11.69 28.30
N ILE A 508 -3.69 -11.69 29.60
CA ILE A 508 -2.86 -12.68 30.31
C ILE A 508 -3.79 -13.56 31.13
N ASN A 509 -3.83 -14.84 30.80
CA ASN A 509 -4.50 -15.85 31.61
C ASN A 509 -3.49 -16.49 32.56
N MET A 510 -3.76 -16.46 33.84
CA MET A 510 -2.93 -17.13 34.84
C MET A 510 -3.54 -18.49 35.16
N ASP A 511 -3.11 -19.51 34.41
CA ASP A 511 -3.54 -20.88 34.66
C ASP A 511 -2.86 -21.44 35.92
N GLU A 512 -3.49 -22.39 36.60
CA GLU A 512 -2.97 -23.02 37.82
C GLU A 512 -2.56 -22.00 38.91
N PHE A 513 -3.40 -20.99 39.14
CA PHE A 513 -3.13 -19.91 40.08
C PHE A 513 -2.83 -20.36 41.51
N ASP A 514 -3.36 -21.50 41.92
CA ASP A 514 -3.16 -22.14 43.23
C ASP A 514 -1.69 -22.57 43.49
N GLN A 515 -0.90 -22.76 42.45
CA GLN A 515 0.51 -23.17 42.55
C GLN A 515 1.45 -21.99 42.84
N ASN A 516 0.95 -20.74 42.81
CA ASN A 516 1.78 -19.54 42.97
C ASN A 516 2.27 -19.40 44.42
N ARG A 517 3.58 -19.15 44.58
CA ARG A 517 4.22 -18.89 45.90
C ARG A 517 3.73 -17.58 46.52
N VAL A 518 3.76 -17.48 47.83
CA VAL A 518 3.34 -16.27 48.59
C VAL A 518 4.05 -15.02 48.11
N SER A 519 5.34 -15.09 47.75
CA SER A 519 6.12 -13.98 47.23
C SER A 519 5.62 -13.49 45.86
N GLN A 520 5.13 -14.39 45.02
CA GLN A 520 4.53 -14.10 43.70
C GLN A 520 3.17 -13.42 43.86
N GLN A 521 2.39 -13.83 44.87
CA GLN A 521 1.10 -13.20 45.17
C GLN A 521 1.27 -11.73 45.60
N ALA A 522 2.31 -11.40 46.40
CA ALA A 522 2.60 -10.03 46.80
C ALA A 522 2.97 -9.15 45.58
N PHE A 523 3.78 -9.68 44.69
CA PHE A 523 4.14 -9.00 43.45
C PHE A 523 2.94 -8.79 42.54
N LEU A 524 2.09 -9.80 42.39
CA LEU A 524 0.86 -9.71 41.60
C LEU A 524 -0.09 -8.64 42.14
N LYS A 525 -0.32 -8.60 43.46
CA LYS A 525 -1.12 -7.53 44.09
C LYS A 525 -0.57 -6.15 43.76
N HIS A 526 0.75 -6.00 43.84
CA HIS A 526 1.40 -4.75 43.51
C HIS A 526 1.18 -4.31 42.04
N ILE A 527 1.30 -5.24 41.07
CA ILE A 527 1.06 -4.98 39.67
C ILE A 527 -0.41 -4.59 39.41
N LEU A 528 -1.36 -5.33 39.96
CA LEU A 528 -2.79 -5.08 39.78
C LEU A 528 -3.25 -3.72 40.34
N GLN A 529 -2.53 -3.15 41.27
CA GLN A 529 -2.85 -1.85 41.87
C GLN A 529 -2.27 -0.68 41.10
N LYS A 530 -1.32 -0.91 40.20
CA LYS A 530 -0.69 0.16 39.41
C LYS A 530 -1.47 0.47 38.15
N PRO A 531 -1.85 1.73 37.91
CA PRO A 531 -2.47 2.13 36.65
C PRO A 531 -1.48 2.12 35.47
N VAL A 532 -0.19 2.36 35.78
CA VAL A 532 0.91 2.35 34.80
C VAL A 532 2.12 1.66 35.43
N VAL A 533 2.74 0.76 34.69
CA VAL A 533 3.98 0.10 35.05
C VAL A 533 5.12 0.67 34.22
N ASN A 534 6.08 1.31 34.84
CA ASN A 534 7.30 1.81 34.20
C ASN A 534 8.42 0.77 34.43
N VAL A 535 8.99 0.27 33.33
CA VAL A 535 10.03 -0.77 33.34
C VAL A 535 11.36 -0.17 32.91
#